data_25d1611bd763709740ce6ff8ce41418b
#
_entry.id   25d1611bd763709740ce6ff8ce41418b
#
_cell.length_a   1.000
_cell.length_b   1.000
_cell.length_c   1.000
_cell.angle_alpha   90.00
_cell.angle_beta   90.00
_cell.angle_gamma   90.00
#
_symmetry.space_group_name_H-M   'P 1'
#
loop_
_entity.id
_entity.type
_entity.pdbx_description
1 polymer ?
#
loop_
_entity_poly.entity_id
_entity_poly.type
_entity_poly.pdbx_seq_one_letter_code
_entity_poly.pdbx_strand_id
1 'polypeptide(L)'
;LLVWGCLNNKVLSQQQINCSGVFPHLAMIADQAPRTEAGTGALFPWANRLWVVTYVAHFSATGSGTGLFEINDKMEIHKRPESVVGTYANRLLHGPTNQLIIGPYIIDMKGNVRVIDGVKDHRLAATMTHLTDPENKVYFLAMEGQFFEVDVNTLDTKLLFNLYDELKEPKGSKPHFKSGFTRHGKVVVCNNSYSTKDYNKDWKAGRL
;
A
#
# COMPACT_ATOMS: atom_id res chain seq x y z
N LEU A 1 24.06 -40.16 -34.34
CA LEU A 1 22.68 -39.71 -34.61
C LEU A 1 22.19 -39.00 -33.37
N LEU A 2 22.18 -37.67 -33.42
CA LEU A 2 21.63 -36.81 -32.35
C LEU A 2 20.17 -36.53 -32.70
N VAL A 3 19.25 -37.02 -31.87
CA VAL A 3 17.82 -36.71 -31.99
C VAL A 3 17.55 -35.45 -31.15
N TRP A 4 17.29 -34.35 -31.85
CA TRP A 4 16.80 -33.12 -31.23
C TRP A 4 15.29 -33.29 -30.97
N GLY A 5 14.94 -33.46 -29.69
CA GLY A 5 13.56 -33.39 -29.25
C GLY A 5 13.07 -31.93 -29.23
N CYS A 6 12.19 -31.57 -30.16
CA CYS A 6 11.44 -30.32 -30.10
C CYS A 6 10.52 -30.35 -28.88
N LEU A 7 10.86 -29.59 -27.81
CA LEU A 7 9.94 -29.26 -26.77
C LEU A 7 8.89 -28.28 -27.34
N ASN A 8 7.71 -28.78 -27.63
CA ASN A 8 6.54 -27.96 -27.93
C ASN A 8 6.15 -27.19 -26.66
N ASN A 9 6.70 -26.00 -26.44
CA ASN A 9 6.14 -25.02 -25.56
C ASN A 9 4.79 -24.59 -26.15
N LYS A 10 3.70 -25.21 -25.67
CA LYS A 10 2.37 -24.63 -25.80
C LYS A 10 2.39 -23.30 -25.06
N VAL A 11 2.62 -22.22 -25.77
CA VAL A 11 2.27 -20.89 -25.31
C VAL A 11 0.75 -20.94 -25.11
N LEU A 12 0.32 -21.01 -23.85
CA LEU A 12 -1.08 -20.79 -23.51
C LEU A 12 -1.40 -19.39 -24.00
N SER A 13 -2.09 -19.26 -25.12
CA SER A 13 -2.59 -17.97 -25.58
C SER A 13 -3.51 -17.45 -24.49
N GLN A 14 -3.07 -16.44 -23.76
CA GLN A 14 -3.95 -15.70 -22.87
C GLN A 14 -5.10 -15.19 -23.71
N GLN A 15 -6.30 -15.68 -23.43
CA GLN A 15 -7.50 -15.21 -24.10
C GLN A 15 -7.67 -13.74 -23.74
N GLN A 16 -7.48 -12.87 -24.69
CA GLN A 16 -7.63 -11.44 -24.49
C GLN A 16 -9.11 -11.15 -24.26
N ILE A 17 -9.47 -10.82 -23.02
CA ILE A 17 -10.81 -10.38 -22.68
C ILE A 17 -10.91 -8.91 -23.09
N ASN A 18 -11.70 -8.63 -24.10
CA ASN A 18 -12.01 -7.25 -24.49
C ASN A 18 -13.03 -6.67 -23.50
N CYS A 19 -12.54 -5.82 -22.59
CA CYS A 19 -13.37 -5.12 -21.61
C CYS A 19 -13.88 -3.77 -22.12
N SER A 20 -14.01 -3.56 -23.43
CA SER A 20 -14.66 -2.38 -23.98
C SER A 20 -16.16 -2.50 -23.82
N GLY A 21 -16.76 -1.63 -23.01
CA GLY A 21 -18.20 -1.60 -22.81
C GLY A 21 -18.63 -1.14 -21.42
N VAL A 22 -19.91 -1.02 -21.20
CA VAL A 22 -20.50 -0.75 -19.90
C VAL A 22 -20.46 -2.05 -19.08
N PHE A 23 -19.74 -2.05 -17.95
CA PHE A 23 -19.80 -3.16 -17.01
C PHE A 23 -21.14 -3.11 -16.27
N PRO A 24 -22.04 -4.12 -16.44
CA PRO A 24 -23.37 -4.06 -15.87
C PRO A 24 -23.40 -4.18 -14.34
N HIS A 25 -22.26 -4.54 -13.72
CA HIS A 25 -22.18 -4.82 -12.29
C HIS A 25 -20.90 -4.20 -11.69
N LEU A 26 -20.80 -2.86 -11.76
CA LEU A 26 -19.76 -2.15 -11.03
C LEU A 26 -20.12 -2.12 -9.55
N ALA A 27 -19.25 -2.70 -8.70
CA ALA A 27 -19.37 -2.57 -7.26
C ALA A 27 -18.45 -1.47 -6.74
N MET A 28 -18.98 -0.62 -5.87
CA MET A 28 -18.25 0.46 -5.22
C MET A 28 -17.60 -0.07 -3.93
N ILE A 29 -16.29 -0.02 -3.85
CA ILE A 29 -15.54 -0.40 -2.63
C ILE A 29 -15.17 0.77 -1.74
N ALA A 30 -15.37 1.99 -2.18
CA ALA A 30 -15.11 3.21 -1.42
C ALA A 30 -16.25 4.21 -1.62
N ASP A 31 -17.45 3.80 -1.29
CA ASP A 31 -18.63 4.67 -1.36
C ASP A 31 -18.56 5.72 -0.25
N GLN A 32 -18.07 6.88 -0.61
CA GLN A 32 -17.92 8.02 0.27
C GLN A 32 -18.66 9.23 -0.30
N ALA A 33 -19.25 10.02 0.59
CA ALA A 33 -19.83 11.31 0.22
C ALA A 33 -18.80 12.15 -0.58
N PRO A 34 -19.22 13.08 -1.43
CA PRO A 34 -18.33 13.87 -2.27
C PRO A 34 -17.16 14.44 -1.48
N ARG A 35 -15.95 14.05 -1.85
CA ARG A 35 -14.70 14.43 -1.21
C ARG A 35 -13.67 14.76 -2.27
N THR A 36 -12.62 15.44 -1.87
CA THR A 36 -11.55 15.83 -2.79
C THR A 36 -10.76 14.62 -3.29
N GLU A 37 -10.66 13.55 -2.48
CA GLU A 37 -9.88 12.36 -2.81
C GLU A 37 -10.35 11.18 -1.96
N ALA A 38 -10.81 10.13 -2.57
CA ALA A 38 -11.16 8.85 -1.94
C ALA A 38 -11.10 7.73 -2.99
N GLY A 39 -10.90 6.50 -2.55
CA GLY A 39 -10.90 5.36 -3.48
C GLY A 39 -9.97 4.23 -3.05
N THR A 40 -9.40 3.56 -4.05
CA THR A 40 -8.43 2.48 -3.86
C THR A 40 -7.06 3.04 -3.56
N GLY A 41 -6.50 2.70 -2.40
CA GLY A 41 -5.14 3.06 -2.01
C GLY A 41 -4.08 2.08 -2.51
N ALA A 42 -4.35 0.78 -2.42
CA ALA A 42 -3.49 -0.25 -2.95
C ALA A 42 -4.29 -1.49 -3.37
N LEU A 43 -3.77 -2.19 -4.38
CA LEU A 43 -4.26 -3.45 -4.92
C LEU A 43 -3.12 -4.46 -4.97
N PHE A 44 -3.38 -5.73 -4.63
CA PHE A 44 -2.40 -6.79 -4.81
C PHE A 44 -3.06 -8.19 -4.94
N PRO A 45 -2.70 -8.99 -5.96
CA PRO A 45 -3.16 -10.37 -6.07
C PRO A 45 -2.37 -11.25 -5.09
N TRP A 46 -3.07 -11.96 -4.21
CA TRP A 46 -2.47 -12.84 -3.22
C TRP A 46 -3.44 -13.91 -2.74
N ALA A 47 -2.94 -15.11 -2.45
CA ALA A 47 -3.75 -16.21 -1.91
C ALA A 47 -5.03 -16.47 -2.72
N ASN A 48 -4.93 -16.51 -4.05
CA ASN A 48 -6.03 -16.69 -5.01
C ASN A 48 -7.16 -15.65 -4.92
N ARG A 49 -6.85 -14.44 -4.44
CA ARG A 49 -7.76 -13.31 -4.34
C ARG A 49 -7.07 -12.02 -4.80
N LEU A 50 -7.86 -11.02 -5.13
CA LEU A 50 -7.36 -9.66 -5.26
C LEU A 50 -7.69 -8.91 -3.96
N TRP A 51 -6.67 -8.44 -3.28
CA TRP A 51 -6.78 -7.67 -2.05
C TRP A 51 -6.77 -6.18 -2.35
N VAL A 52 -7.63 -5.44 -1.65
CA VAL A 52 -7.82 -4.01 -1.84
C VAL A 52 -7.86 -3.32 -0.50
N VAL A 53 -7.01 -2.32 -0.29
CA VAL A 53 -7.20 -1.36 0.79
C VAL A 53 -7.73 -0.06 0.21
N THR A 54 -8.65 0.54 0.91
CA THR A 54 -9.25 1.79 0.49
C THR A 54 -8.63 2.97 1.22
N TYR A 55 -8.78 4.13 0.61
CA TYR A 55 -8.13 5.37 0.96
C TYR A 55 -9.21 6.41 1.31
N VAL A 56 -9.11 6.99 2.49
CA VAL A 56 -9.98 8.09 2.94
C VAL A 56 -9.31 9.42 2.65
N ALA A 57 -10.07 10.35 2.09
CA ALA A 57 -9.58 11.70 1.82
C ALA A 57 -9.15 12.46 3.09
N HIS A 58 -8.38 13.51 2.87
CA HIS A 58 -7.67 14.31 3.86
C HIS A 58 -8.55 14.94 4.97
N PHE A 59 -9.85 15.02 4.78
CA PHE A 59 -10.76 15.69 5.69
C PHE A 59 -11.75 14.70 6.30
N SER A 60 -11.62 14.46 7.57
CA SER A 60 -12.45 13.62 8.44
C SER A 60 -12.56 12.14 8.01
N ALA A 61 -12.01 11.29 8.82
CA ALA A 61 -12.00 9.84 8.67
C ALA A 61 -13.36 9.19 8.98
N THR A 62 -14.44 9.63 8.36
CA THR A 62 -15.77 9.04 8.57
C THR A 62 -16.08 7.92 7.58
N GLY A 63 -15.09 7.18 7.16
CA GLY A 63 -15.23 6.25 6.09
C GLY A 63 -15.85 4.91 6.45
N SER A 64 -17.16 4.83 6.68
CA SER A 64 -17.85 3.56 6.89
C SER A 64 -17.70 2.58 5.71
N GLY A 65 -17.47 3.10 4.49
CA GLY A 65 -17.21 2.31 3.29
C GLY A 65 -15.76 1.94 3.07
N THR A 66 -14.82 2.34 3.93
CA THR A 66 -13.39 2.05 3.75
C THR A 66 -12.94 0.85 4.58
N GLY A 67 -11.76 0.33 4.25
CA GLY A 67 -11.12 -0.78 4.94
C GLY A 67 -10.38 -1.72 4.00
N LEU A 68 -10.30 -2.98 4.40
CA LEU A 68 -9.74 -4.07 3.63
C LEU A 68 -10.86 -4.86 2.94
N PHE A 69 -10.69 -5.11 1.65
CA PHE A 69 -11.59 -5.94 0.85
C PHE A 69 -10.82 -7.05 0.17
N GLU A 70 -11.49 -8.16 -0.05
CA GLU A 70 -11.04 -9.23 -0.94
C GLU A 70 -12.02 -9.38 -2.11
N ILE A 71 -11.49 -9.67 -3.29
CA ILE A 71 -12.24 -9.98 -4.50
C ILE A 71 -11.86 -11.40 -4.90
N ASN A 72 -12.82 -12.28 -5.01
CA ASN A 72 -12.62 -13.67 -5.37
C ASN A 72 -12.57 -13.89 -6.90
N ASP A 73 -12.40 -15.13 -7.34
CA ASP A 73 -12.36 -15.53 -8.74
C ASP A 73 -13.68 -15.31 -9.50
N LYS A 74 -14.81 -15.19 -8.78
CA LYS A 74 -16.13 -14.82 -9.33
C LYS A 74 -16.37 -13.32 -9.39
N MET A 75 -15.35 -12.50 -9.05
CA MET A 75 -15.47 -11.05 -8.95
C MET A 75 -16.44 -10.57 -7.86
N GLU A 76 -16.70 -11.40 -6.86
CA GLU A 76 -17.46 -11.01 -5.69
C GLU A 76 -16.57 -10.26 -4.70
N ILE A 77 -17.05 -9.12 -4.20
CA ILE A 77 -16.33 -8.22 -3.30
C ILE A 77 -16.81 -8.45 -1.88
N HIS A 78 -15.89 -8.76 -0.98
CA HIS A 78 -16.17 -8.98 0.43
C HIS A 78 -15.31 -8.04 1.28
N LYS A 79 -15.98 -7.23 2.11
CA LYS A 79 -15.29 -6.44 3.14
C LYS A 79 -14.84 -7.35 4.27
N ARG A 80 -13.57 -7.24 4.64
CA ARG A 80 -13.02 -8.05 5.73
C ARG A 80 -13.44 -7.49 7.10
N PRO A 81 -13.69 -8.38 8.08
CA PRO A 81 -14.04 -7.95 9.45
C PRO A 81 -12.89 -7.22 10.15
N GLU A 82 -11.65 -7.47 9.75
CA GLU A 82 -10.45 -6.83 10.27
C GLU A 82 -10.27 -5.38 9.77
N SER A 83 -11.18 -4.89 8.94
CA SER A 83 -11.10 -3.57 8.32
C SER A 83 -10.91 -2.44 9.32
N VAL A 84 -9.92 -1.59 9.09
CA VAL A 84 -9.67 -0.35 9.81
C VAL A 84 -9.87 0.82 8.86
N VAL A 85 -10.51 1.88 9.34
CA VAL A 85 -10.67 3.12 8.58
C VAL A 85 -9.33 3.86 8.57
N GLY A 86 -8.83 4.21 7.40
CA GLY A 86 -7.55 4.92 7.28
C GLY A 86 -7.18 5.29 5.86
N THR A 87 -5.98 5.81 5.72
CA THR A 87 -5.40 6.21 4.43
C THR A 87 -4.16 5.36 4.17
N TYR A 88 -4.32 4.33 3.35
CA TYR A 88 -3.27 3.36 3.10
C TYR A 88 -2.97 3.26 1.61
N ALA A 89 -1.71 3.46 1.24
CA ALA A 89 -1.23 3.34 -0.15
C ALA A 89 -0.06 2.36 -0.29
N ASN A 90 0.36 1.77 0.82
CA ASN A 90 1.50 0.87 0.91
C ASN A 90 1.13 -0.57 0.60
N ARG A 91 2.08 -1.30 -0.01
CA ARG A 91 2.03 -2.75 -0.17
C ARG A 91 3.44 -3.31 -0.36
N LEU A 92 3.65 -4.52 0.11
CA LEU A 92 4.89 -5.28 -0.06
C LEU A 92 4.59 -6.78 0.01
N LEU A 93 5.14 -7.56 -0.91
CA LEU A 93 5.22 -9.00 -0.74
C LEU A 93 6.49 -9.32 0.07
N HIS A 94 6.32 -9.81 1.28
CA HIS A 94 7.42 -10.23 2.14
C HIS A 94 7.77 -11.69 1.82
N GLY A 95 8.77 -11.87 0.94
CA GLY A 95 9.17 -13.18 0.43
C GLY A 95 9.61 -14.15 1.52
N PRO A 96 10.45 -13.75 2.49
CA PRO A 96 10.95 -14.68 3.52
C PRO A 96 9.84 -15.38 4.31
N THR A 97 8.79 -14.68 4.70
CA THR A 97 7.66 -15.26 5.45
C THR A 97 6.46 -15.64 4.57
N ASN A 98 6.58 -15.36 3.26
CA ASN A 98 5.52 -15.64 2.29
C ASN A 98 4.17 -15.01 2.70
N GLN A 99 4.19 -13.70 2.97
CA GLN A 99 3.05 -12.92 3.42
C GLN A 99 2.91 -11.65 2.58
N LEU A 100 1.67 -11.26 2.30
CA LEU A 100 1.37 -9.94 1.76
C LEU A 100 1.22 -8.94 2.91
N ILE A 101 1.90 -7.82 2.80
CA ILE A 101 1.68 -6.62 3.63
C ILE A 101 0.96 -5.60 2.76
N ILE A 102 -0.23 -5.15 3.17
CA ILE A 102 -1.03 -4.18 2.44
C ILE A 102 -1.80 -3.30 3.43
N GLY A 103 -1.64 -1.96 3.36
CA GLY A 103 -2.10 -1.12 4.46
C GLY A 103 -1.44 -1.53 5.78
N PRO A 104 -2.18 -1.55 6.89
CA PRO A 104 -1.70 -2.03 8.18
C PRO A 104 -1.92 -3.55 8.37
N TYR A 105 -2.14 -4.30 7.28
CA TYR A 105 -2.48 -5.72 7.36
C TYR A 105 -1.33 -6.61 6.90
N ILE A 106 -1.18 -7.76 7.57
CA ILE A 106 -0.36 -8.87 7.11
C ILE A 106 -1.27 -10.05 6.79
N ILE A 107 -1.15 -10.59 5.59
CA ILE A 107 -2.03 -11.63 5.06
C ILE A 107 -1.19 -12.84 4.66
N ASP A 108 -1.48 -14.00 5.24
CA ASP A 108 -0.79 -15.25 4.93
C ASP A 108 -1.28 -15.91 3.63
N MET A 109 -0.66 -17.01 3.23
CA MET A 109 -1.02 -17.80 2.04
C MET A 109 -2.41 -18.41 2.09
N LYS A 110 -3.04 -18.49 3.26
CA LYS A 110 -4.40 -19.00 3.43
C LYS A 110 -5.44 -17.87 3.40
N GLY A 111 -4.99 -16.62 3.39
CA GLY A 111 -5.85 -15.44 3.46
C GLY A 111 -6.25 -15.05 4.88
N ASN A 112 -5.56 -15.56 5.91
CA ASN A 112 -5.75 -15.08 7.28
C ASN A 112 -5.12 -13.69 7.41
N VAL A 113 -5.86 -12.78 8.03
CA VAL A 113 -5.48 -11.37 8.17
C VAL A 113 -5.11 -11.07 9.62
N ARG A 114 -3.99 -10.37 9.80
CA ARG A 114 -3.57 -9.78 11.09
C ARG A 114 -3.41 -8.28 10.92
N VAL A 115 -3.78 -7.52 11.93
CA VAL A 115 -3.67 -6.05 11.93
C VAL A 115 -2.44 -5.63 12.74
N ILE A 116 -1.63 -4.73 12.20
CA ILE A 116 -0.48 -4.14 12.88
C ILE A 116 -0.96 -2.90 13.64
N ASP A 117 -1.28 -3.07 14.91
CA ASP A 117 -1.87 -2.02 15.74
C ASP A 117 -0.99 -0.77 15.83
N GLY A 118 0.33 -0.93 15.85
CA GLY A 118 1.26 0.18 15.99
C GLY A 118 1.32 1.15 14.79
N VAL A 119 0.74 0.77 13.62
CA VAL A 119 0.74 1.63 12.43
C VAL A 119 -0.66 1.92 11.86
N LYS A 120 -1.71 1.28 12.38
CA LYS A 120 -3.07 1.37 11.80
C LYS A 120 -3.67 2.77 11.81
N ASP A 121 -3.29 3.60 12.77
CA ASP A 121 -3.81 4.96 12.94
C ASP A 121 -3.00 6.01 12.14
N HIS A 122 -1.98 5.58 11.41
CA HIS A 122 -1.17 6.43 10.56
C HIS A 122 -1.60 6.34 9.10
N ARG A 123 -1.42 7.43 8.35
CA ARG A 123 -1.56 7.42 6.90
C ARG A 123 -0.30 6.78 6.30
N LEU A 124 -0.42 5.58 5.74
CA LEU A 124 0.72 4.79 5.29
C LEU A 124 1.05 5.04 3.81
N ALA A 125 2.27 5.48 3.56
CA ALA A 125 2.77 5.77 2.22
C ALA A 125 3.52 4.59 1.58
N ALA A 126 4.38 3.92 2.36
CA ALA A 126 5.21 2.84 1.86
C ALA A 126 5.51 1.78 2.93
N THR A 127 5.69 0.54 2.47
CA THR A 127 6.33 -0.55 3.22
C THR A 127 7.59 -0.95 2.47
N MET A 128 8.70 -1.14 3.19
CA MET A 128 10.00 -1.40 2.59
C MET A 128 10.69 -2.56 3.28
N THR A 129 11.51 -3.30 2.54
CA THR A 129 12.34 -4.36 3.10
C THR A 129 13.32 -3.80 4.12
N HIS A 130 13.51 -4.47 5.25
CA HIS A 130 14.45 -4.07 6.28
C HIS A 130 15.91 -4.24 5.80
N LEU A 131 16.80 -3.29 6.16
CA LEU A 131 18.16 -3.26 5.64
C LEU A 131 19.09 -4.34 6.24
N THR A 132 18.89 -4.69 7.50
CA THR A 132 19.79 -5.58 8.27
C THR A 132 19.13 -6.87 8.75
N ASP A 133 17.80 -6.92 8.79
CA ASP A 133 17.02 -8.11 9.17
C ASP A 133 15.80 -8.29 8.26
N PRO A 134 16.03 -8.51 6.96
CA PRO A 134 14.93 -8.62 5.98
C PRO A 134 14.10 -9.92 6.14
N GLU A 135 14.59 -10.89 6.91
CA GLU A 135 13.87 -12.15 7.16
C GLU A 135 12.72 -11.97 8.14
N ASN A 136 12.84 -11.04 9.08
CA ASN A 136 11.86 -10.88 10.15
C ASN A 136 11.19 -9.50 10.18
N LYS A 137 11.78 -8.50 9.53
CA LYS A 137 11.37 -7.11 9.71
C LYS A 137 11.15 -6.36 8.41
N VAL A 138 10.32 -5.34 8.51
CA VAL A 138 10.06 -4.37 7.46
C VAL A 138 10.03 -2.95 8.03
N TYR A 139 10.22 -1.96 7.14
CA TYR A 139 9.96 -0.57 7.49
C TYR A 139 8.61 -0.10 6.98
N PHE A 140 7.95 0.73 7.77
CA PHE A 140 6.79 1.51 7.33
C PHE A 140 7.12 2.99 7.34
N LEU A 141 6.65 3.69 6.33
CA LEU A 141 6.72 5.13 6.21
C LEU A 141 5.30 5.70 6.21
N ALA A 142 5.01 6.55 7.19
CA ALA A 142 3.77 7.32 7.20
C ALA A 142 3.90 8.60 6.35
N MET A 143 2.78 9.11 5.85
CA MET A 143 2.76 10.32 5.02
C MET A 143 3.24 11.57 5.78
N GLU A 144 3.13 11.57 7.10
CA GLU A 144 3.60 12.63 8.01
C GLU A 144 5.03 12.41 8.52
N GLY A 145 5.78 11.49 7.92
CA GLY A 145 7.20 11.31 8.17
C GLY A 145 7.58 10.35 9.29
N GLN A 146 6.64 9.78 10.01
CA GLN A 146 6.96 8.72 10.98
C GLN A 146 7.53 7.51 10.25
N PHE A 147 8.67 7.03 10.71
CA PHE A 147 9.38 5.89 10.16
C PHE A 147 9.46 4.78 11.20
N PHE A 148 8.79 3.66 10.91
CA PHE A 148 8.66 2.55 11.84
C PHE A 148 9.44 1.32 11.39
N GLU A 149 9.91 0.55 12.36
CA GLU A 149 10.33 -0.84 12.21
C GLU A 149 9.20 -1.73 12.73
N VAL A 150 8.85 -2.77 11.98
CA VAL A 150 7.83 -3.75 12.36
C VAL A 150 8.38 -5.15 12.19
N ASP A 151 8.26 -5.99 13.22
CA ASP A 151 8.47 -7.42 13.12
C ASP A 151 7.24 -8.10 12.49
N VAL A 152 7.41 -8.81 11.39
CA VAL A 152 6.30 -9.40 10.63
C VAL A 152 5.71 -10.65 11.29
N ASN A 153 6.40 -11.23 12.25
CA ASN A 153 5.95 -12.41 12.98
C ASN A 153 5.16 -12.04 14.24
N THR A 154 5.70 -11.14 15.05
CA THR A 154 5.11 -10.72 16.33
C THR A 154 4.19 -9.51 16.21
N LEU A 155 4.34 -8.70 15.16
CA LEU A 155 3.71 -7.39 14.92
C LEU A 155 4.22 -6.28 15.84
N ASP A 156 5.29 -6.54 16.59
CA ASP A 156 5.93 -5.52 17.41
C ASP A 156 6.37 -4.35 16.52
N THR A 157 5.99 -3.17 16.94
CA THR A 157 6.19 -1.93 16.19
C THR A 157 7.03 -0.96 16.99
N LYS A 158 8.06 -0.41 16.37
CA LYS A 158 8.94 0.59 16.96
C LYS A 158 9.03 1.81 16.05
N LEU A 159 8.69 2.99 16.58
CA LEU A 159 9.00 4.26 15.92
C LEU A 159 10.52 4.48 16.00
N LEU A 160 11.18 4.59 14.86
CA LEU A 160 12.63 4.82 14.80
C LEU A 160 12.94 6.33 14.87
N PHE A 161 12.27 7.13 14.05
CA PHE A 161 12.41 8.59 13.97
C PHE A 161 11.26 9.21 13.19
N ASN A 162 11.20 10.55 13.17
CA ASN A 162 10.31 11.30 12.30
C ASN A 162 11.14 12.12 11.30
N LEU A 163 10.89 11.93 10.02
CA LEU A 163 11.60 12.60 8.93
C LEU A 163 11.38 14.12 8.93
N TYR A 164 10.31 14.64 9.51
CA TYR A 164 10.12 16.08 9.66
C TYR A 164 11.21 16.72 10.52
N ASP A 165 11.63 16.01 11.57
CA ASP A 165 12.65 16.51 12.50
C ASP A 165 14.05 16.49 11.83
N GLU A 166 14.25 15.54 10.90
CA GLU A 166 15.53 15.36 10.20
C GLU A 166 15.70 16.32 9.02
N LEU A 167 14.64 16.64 8.28
CA LEU A 167 14.74 17.39 7.02
C LEU A 167 14.90 18.89 7.19
N LYS A 168 14.70 19.43 8.39
CA LYS A 168 14.80 20.89 8.67
C LYS A 168 14.09 21.73 7.61
N GLU A 169 12.89 21.30 7.23
CA GLU A 169 12.11 21.97 6.19
C GLU A 169 11.84 23.44 6.53
N PRO A 170 11.69 24.30 5.51
CA PRO A 170 11.38 25.72 5.73
C PRO A 170 10.11 25.87 6.59
N LYS A 171 10.14 26.83 7.50
CA LYS A 171 9.03 27.10 8.41
C LYS A 171 7.72 27.26 7.63
N GLY A 172 6.75 26.40 7.93
CA GLY A 172 5.43 26.40 7.28
C GLY A 172 5.29 25.45 6.08
N SER A 173 6.35 24.75 5.66
CA SER A 173 6.20 23.64 4.73
C SER A 173 5.72 22.38 5.48
N LYS A 174 4.86 21.60 4.83
CA LYS A 174 4.42 20.29 5.33
C LYS A 174 4.68 19.26 4.24
N PRO A 175 5.86 18.65 4.20
CA PRO A 175 6.12 17.59 3.26
C PRO A 175 5.20 16.41 3.53
N HIS A 176 4.63 15.84 2.47
CA HIS A 176 3.93 14.58 2.54
C HIS A 176 4.75 13.51 1.84
N PHE A 177 5.13 12.49 2.56
CA PHE A 177 5.82 11.35 1.99
C PHE A 177 4.85 10.53 1.16
N LYS A 178 5.28 10.07 0.00
CA LYS A 178 4.43 9.37 -0.98
C LYS A 178 4.93 7.98 -1.30
N SER A 179 6.24 7.76 -1.19
CA SER A 179 6.87 6.49 -1.52
C SER A 179 8.18 6.31 -0.79
N GLY A 180 8.63 5.08 -0.69
CA GLY A 180 9.96 4.73 -0.17
C GLY A 180 10.42 3.39 -0.73
N PHE A 181 11.73 3.21 -0.79
CA PHE A 181 12.37 2.01 -1.28
C PHE A 181 13.71 1.78 -0.58
N THR A 182 14.05 0.51 -0.36
CA THR A 182 15.34 0.11 0.24
C THR A 182 16.16 -0.68 -0.75
N ARG A 183 17.40 -0.27 -0.96
CA ARG A 183 18.37 -0.99 -1.80
C ARG A 183 19.81 -0.62 -1.44
N HIS A 184 20.74 -1.57 -1.59
CA HIS A 184 22.17 -1.35 -1.39
C HIS A 184 22.52 -0.67 -0.05
N GLY A 185 21.89 -1.09 1.04
CA GLY A 185 22.12 -0.52 2.38
C GLY A 185 21.58 0.90 2.58
N LYS A 186 20.71 1.38 1.69
CA LYS A 186 20.12 2.72 1.75
C LYS A 186 18.61 2.68 1.73
N VAL A 187 18.01 3.69 2.35
CA VAL A 187 16.59 4.00 2.22
C VAL A 187 16.45 5.25 1.36
N VAL A 188 15.61 5.19 0.35
CA VAL A 188 15.23 6.33 -0.46
C VAL A 188 13.76 6.62 -0.20
N VAL A 189 13.41 7.86 0.07
CA VAL A 189 12.03 8.31 0.28
C VAL A 189 11.71 9.47 -0.65
N CYS A 190 10.46 9.54 -1.10
CA CYS A 190 9.97 10.62 -1.93
C CYS A 190 8.90 11.40 -1.19
N ASN A 191 8.95 12.71 -1.27
CA ASN A 191 7.97 13.59 -0.66
C ASN A 191 7.46 14.65 -1.63
N ASN A 192 6.26 15.16 -1.34
CA ASN A 192 5.76 16.41 -1.91
C ASN A 192 5.81 17.46 -0.81
N SER A 193 6.44 18.60 -1.09
CA SER A 193 6.34 19.78 -0.22
C SER A 193 5.35 20.76 -0.84
N TYR A 194 4.37 21.19 -0.06
CA TYR A 194 3.48 22.29 -0.46
C TYR A 194 3.25 23.24 0.71
N SER A 195 3.28 24.52 0.41
CA SER A 195 2.87 25.55 1.34
C SER A 195 1.36 25.69 1.30
N THR A 196 0.71 25.74 2.45
CA THR A 196 -0.73 26.02 2.53
C THR A 196 -1.11 27.40 1.97
N LYS A 197 -0.13 28.31 1.88
CA LYS A 197 -0.33 29.64 1.29
C LYS A 197 -0.22 29.66 -0.24
N ASP A 198 0.44 28.66 -0.83
CA ASP A 198 0.79 28.63 -2.26
C ASP A 198 0.08 27.51 -3.02
N TYR A 199 -0.92 26.87 -2.42
CA TYR A 199 -1.67 25.80 -3.05
C TYR A 199 -2.27 26.17 -4.43
N ASN A 200 -2.39 27.46 -4.69
CA ASN A 200 -2.92 27.99 -5.95
C ASN A 200 -1.86 28.65 -6.84
N LYS A 201 -0.58 28.68 -6.48
CA LYS A 201 0.38 29.51 -7.19
C LYS A 201 1.53 28.81 -7.90
N ASP A 202 2.06 27.69 -7.44
CA ASP A 202 3.14 27.03 -8.19
C ASP A 202 3.45 25.60 -7.73
N TRP A 203 3.37 24.67 -8.64
CA TRP A 203 3.68 23.27 -8.50
C TRP A 203 5.17 22.92 -8.61
N LYS A 204 6.03 23.76 -8.11
CA LYS A 204 7.49 23.58 -8.27
C LYS A 204 8.19 22.83 -7.14
N ALA A 205 7.51 22.02 -6.39
CA ALA A 205 8.15 21.45 -5.22
C ALA A 205 7.94 19.95 -5.05
N GLY A 206 8.38 19.17 -6.01
CA GLY A 206 8.80 17.80 -5.73
C GLY A 206 10.30 17.82 -5.44
N ARG A 207 10.74 17.31 -4.28
CA ARG A 207 12.15 17.04 -4.01
C ARG A 207 12.34 15.52 -3.93
N LEU A 208 13.28 15.03 -4.69
CA LEU A 208 13.79 13.65 -4.61
C LEU A 208 14.89 13.57 -3.58
#